data_9142aab7eb7af86f7b113d21071c1360
#
_entry.id   9142aab7eb7af86f7b113d21071c1360
#
_cell.length_a   1.000
_cell.length_b   1.000
_cell.length_c   1.000
_cell.angle_alpha   90.00
_cell.angle_beta   90.00
_cell.angle_gamma   90.00
#
_symmetry.space_group_name_H-M   'P 1'
#
loop_
_entity.id
_entity.type
_entity.pdbx_description
1 polymer ?
#
loop_
_entity_poly.entity_id
_entity_poly.type
_entity_poly.pdbx_seq_one_letter_code
_entity_poly.pdbx_strand_id
1 'polypeptide(L)'
;MTVWMRIRAALPWLVVGALASLVVIVALLPAAWVTPQFSRATGGHVNLVDPDGSLWHGSATLLLAPGSDRSASTLLPGRIEWRTAFWPLFTGRVQMRMRQTQAMPDAITINASLRGATVSAGAMAVPASLLVGLGTPFNTLDLQGDVRIGWSDWRLFGQDVFGQLTMTINDVSSRISIVKPLGSYRAVWQAQGANSTLDLSTLKGPLFLEGHGTFAGHASSFTGTARADDAQRENLAGLLNLLGHPIGPGTVSLTF
;
A
#
# COMPACT_ATOMS: atom_id res chain seq x y z
N MET A 1 62.43 10.27 -12.33
CA MET A 1 62.02 9.04 -11.59
C MET A 1 61.33 9.28 -10.25
N THR A 2 61.19 10.48 -9.74
CA THR A 2 60.74 10.79 -8.38
C THR A 2 59.21 10.98 -8.25
N VAL A 3 58.48 11.33 -9.30
CA VAL A 3 57.02 11.58 -9.24
C VAL A 3 56.21 10.26 -9.17
N TRP A 4 56.63 9.24 -9.92
CA TRP A 4 55.97 7.93 -9.94
C TRP A 4 56.06 7.16 -8.60
N MET A 5 57.17 7.32 -7.87
CA MET A 5 57.31 6.73 -6.53
C MET A 5 56.44 7.41 -5.49
N ARG A 6 56.24 8.72 -5.59
CA ARG A 6 55.33 9.47 -4.69
C ARG A 6 53.87 9.14 -4.93
N ILE A 7 53.46 8.93 -6.17
CA ILE A 7 52.09 8.51 -6.52
C ILE A 7 51.82 7.09 -5.99
N ARG A 8 52.78 6.16 -6.12
CA ARG A 8 52.60 4.79 -5.56
C ARG A 8 52.54 4.77 -4.04
N ALA A 9 53.23 5.64 -3.33
CA ALA A 9 53.18 5.76 -1.89
C ALA A 9 51.89 6.46 -1.40
N ALA A 10 51.29 7.35 -2.22
CA ALA A 10 50.05 8.04 -1.88
C ALA A 10 48.80 7.21 -2.22
N LEU A 11 48.91 6.22 -3.12
CA LEU A 11 47.78 5.41 -3.58
C LEU A 11 46.99 4.71 -2.44
N PRO A 12 47.64 4.05 -1.45
CA PRO A 12 46.91 3.42 -0.35
C PRO A 12 46.16 4.45 0.51
N TRP A 13 46.72 5.63 0.74
CA TRP A 13 46.05 6.69 1.50
C TRP A 13 44.90 7.30 0.75
N LEU A 14 44.96 7.43 -0.57
CA LEU A 14 43.84 7.86 -1.42
C LEU A 14 42.73 6.82 -1.40
N VAL A 15 43.06 5.53 -1.48
CA VAL A 15 42.05 4.45 -1.38
C VAL A 15 41.39 4.45 -0.01
N VAL A 16 42.12 4.57 1.07
CA VAL A 16 41.57 4.65 2.43
C VAL A 16 40.70 5.90 2.59
N GLY A 17 41.16 7.05 2.08
CA GLY A 17 40.39 8.28 2.10
C GLY A 17 39.08 8.19 1.29
N ALA A 18 39.13 7.60 0.11
CA ALA A 18 37.95 7.37 -0.73
C ALA A 18 36.98 6.39 -0.07
N LEU A 19 37.49 5.31 0.53
CA LEU A 19 36.66 4.34 1.25
C LEU A 19 36.03 4.96 2.49
N ALA A 20 36.77 5.73 3.27
CA ALA A 20 36.25 6.45 4.42
C ALA A 20 35.17 7.47 4.02
N SER A 21 35.42 8.23 2.95
CA SER A 21 34.43 9.16 2.41
C SER A 21 33.15 8.45 1.94
N LEU A 22 33.30 7.32 1.25
CA LEU A 22 32.17 6.50 0.83
C LEU A 22 31.34 6.00 2.03
N VAL A 23 32.00 5.51 3.07
CA VAL A 23 31.33 5.05 4.31
C VAL A 23 30.57 6.20 4.97
N VAL A 24 31.16 7.39 5.05
CA VAL A 24 30.51 8.58 5.61
C VAL A 24 29.31 9.00 4.77
N ILE A 25 29.44 9.04 3.45
CA ILE A 25 28.32 9.35 2.53
C ILE A 25 27.19 8.35 2.73
N VAL A 26 27.49 7.06 2.75
CA VAL A 26 26.50 6.00 2.96
C VAL A 26 25.86 6.12 4.35
N ALA A 27 26.65 6.38 5.39
CA ALA A 27 26.15 6.51 6.76
C ALA A 27 25.24 7.74 6.95
N LEU A 28 25.46 8.80 6.20
CA LEU A 28 24.70 10.06 6.27
C LEU A 28 23.63 10.19 5.18
N LEU A 29 23.33 9.13 4.41
CA LEU A 29 22.32 9.18 3.34
C LEU A 29 20.98 9.71 3.87
N PRO A 30 20.50 10.89 3.39
CA PRO A 30 19.27 11.48 3.87
C PRO A 30 18.04 10.64 3.46
N ALA A 31 17.04 10.58 4.31
CA ALA A 31 15.75 9.95 4.01
C ALA A 31 15.10 10.49 2.72
N ALA A 32 15.30 11.77 2.43
CA ALA A 32 14.78 12.45 1.24
C ALA A 32 15.20 11.83 -0.10
N TRP A 33 16.30 11.08 -0.15
CA TRP A 33 16.75 10.42 -1.38
C TRP A 33 15.91 9.19 -1.76
N VAL A 34 15.21 8.60 -0.79
CA VAL A 34 14.39 7.40 -1.00
C VAL A 34 12.98 7.77 -1.45
N THR A 35 12.48 8.94 -1.07
CA THR A 35 11.10 9.35 -1.33
C THR A 35 10.72 9.34 -2.82
N PRO A 36 11.55 9.83 -3.78
CA PRO A 36 11.21 9.81 -5.19
C PRO A 36 11.16 8.39 -5.79
N GLN A 37 12.05 7.49 -5.32
CA GLN A 37 12.08 6.10 -5.77
C GLN A 37 10.84 5.36 -5.29
N PHE A 38 10.41 5.61 -4.04
CA PHE A 38 9.21 5.01 -3.48
C PHE A 38 7.95 5.45 -4.24
N SER A 39 7.83 6.73 -4.53
CA SER A 39 6.74 7.28 -5.35
C SER A 39 6.69 6.64 -6.74
N ARG A 40 7.84 6.50 -7.41
CA ARG A 40 7.91 5.84 -8.73
C ARG A 40 7.53 4.37 -8.67
N ALA A 41 7.99 3.64 -7.66
CA ALA A 41 7.69 2.21 -7.48
C ALA A 41 6.21 1.95 -7.22
N THR A 42 5.49 2.92 -6.64
CA THR A 42 4.05 2.84 -6.37
C THR A 42 3.18 3.53 -7.44
N GLY A 43 3.76 3.92 -8.58
CA GLY A 43 3.03 4.64 -9.64
C GLY A 43 2.46 5.98 -9.19
N GLY A 44 3.01 6.59 -8.13
CA GLY A 44 2.54 7.84 -7.55
C GLY A 44 1.36 7.70 -6.59
N HIS A 45 0.82 6.49 -6.40
CA HIS A 45 -0.32 6.26 -5.48
C HIS A 45 0.06 6.44 -4.02
N VAL A 46 1.29 6.10 -3.67
CA VAL A 46 1.80 6.26 -2.30
C VAL A 46 3.05 7.13 -2.32
N ASN A 47 3.01 8.23 -1.60
CA ASN A 47 4.11 9.18 -1.52
C ASN A 47 4.55 9.35 -0.07
N LEU A 48 5.85 9.50 0.14
CA LEU A 48 6.41 9.88 1.43
C LEU A 48 6.69 11.38 1.41
N VAL A 49 6.02 12.11 2.27
CA VAL A 49 6.18 13.56 2.41
C VAL A 49 6.80 13.89 3.76
N ASP A 50 7.43 15.05 3.82
CA ASP A 50 8.11 15.54 5.02
C ASP A 50 9.09 14.49 5.64
N PRO A 51 10.03 13.95 4.82
CA PRO A 51 11.00 12.98 5.30
C PRO A 51 11.98 13.64 6.27
N ASP A 52 12.21 12.99 7.40
CA ASP A 52 13.18 13.40 8.41
C ASP A 52 14.14 12.25 8.74
N GLY A 53 15.36 12.62 9.11
CA GLY A 53 16.41 11.66 9.47
C GLY A 53 17.14 11.08 8.27
N SER A 54 17.59 9.84 8.40
CA SER A 54 18.43 9.14 7.43
C SER A 54 17.75 7.87 6.88
N LEU A 55 18.39 7.26 5.88
CA LEU A 55 18.00 5.93 5.39
C LEU A 55 18.00 4.86 6.49
N TRP A 56 18.85 5.02 7.50
CA TRP A 56 19.03 4.07 8.61
C TRP A 56 18.01 4.25 9.72
N HIS A 57 17.72 5.51 10.06
CA HIS A 57 16.74 5.91 11.05
C HIS A 57 16.03 7.15 10.53
N GLY A 58 14.81 6.99 10.12
CA GLY A 58 14.05 8.10 9.60
C GLY A 58 12.56 7.95 9.84
N SER A 59 11.87 9.01 9.50
CA SER A 59 10.41 9.06 9.53
C SER A 59 9.89 9.87 8.36
N ALA A 60 8.65 9.62 7.97
CA ALA A 60 7.95 10.41 6.97
C ALA A 60 6.44 10.29 7.19
N THR A 61 5.67 11.20 6.62
CA THR A 61 4.22 11.10 6.55
C THR A 61 3.83 10.47 5.24
N LEU A 62 2.86 9.55 5.27
CA LEU A 62 2.38 8.86 4.09
C LEU A 62 1.25 9.66 3.45
N LEU A 63 1.38 9.95 2.17
CA LEU A 63 0.38 10.62 1.35
C LEU A 63 -0.17 9.60 0.34
N LEU A 64 -1.47 9.36 0.38
CA LEU A 64 -2.18 8.59 -0.63
C LEU A 64 -2.71 9.54 -1.70
N ALA A 65 -2.47 9.21 -2.97
CA ALA A 65 -2.93 10.02 -4.11
C ALA A 65 -3.48 9.09 -5.22
N PRO A 66 -4.47 9.53 -6.01
CA PRO A 66 -4.96 8.77 -7.16
C PRO A 66 -3.95 8.86 -8.33
N GLY A 67 -2.79 8.20 -8.18
CA GLY A 67 -1.71 8.26 -9.17
C GLY A 67 -1.00 9.62 -9.22
N SER A 68 -0.82 10.17 -10.41
CA SER A 68 -0.12 11.44 -10.63
C SER A 68 -0.92 12.69 -10.23
N ASP A 69 -2.24 12.55 -10.07
CA ASP A 69 -3.11 13.65 -9.63
C ASP A 69 -3.06 13.80 -8.10
N ARG A 70 -2.52 14.92 -7.65
CA ARG A 70 -2.39 15.25 -6.22
C ARG A 70 -3.57 16.05 -5.67
N SER A 71 -4.54 16.44 -6.49
CA SER A 71 -5.66 17.29 -6.08
C SER A 71 -6.59 16.60 -5.07
N ALA A 72 -6.70 15.26 -5.12
CA ALA A 72 -7.50 14.44 -4.22
C ALA A 72 -6.63 13.62 -3.23
N SER A 73 -5.43 14.09 -2.92
CA SER A 73 -4.53 13.36 -2.02
C SER A 73 -4.95 13.47 -0.56
N THR A 74 -4.77 12.39 0.19
CA THR A 74 -5.08 12.32 1.62
C THR A 74 -3.85 11.90 2.41
N LEU A 75 -3.56 12.64 3.49
CA LEU A 75 -2.47 12.29 4.41
C LEU A 75 -2.93 11.21 5.39
N LEU A 76 -2.12 10.18 5.55
CA LEU A 76 -2.31 9.19 6.62
C LEU A 76 -1.97 9.87 7.96
N PRO A 77 -2.86 9.82 8.97
CA PRO A 77 -2.55 10.36 10.29
C PRO A 77 -1.34 9.65 10.92
N GLY A 78 -0.44 10.45 11.49
CA GLY A 78 0.79 9.94 12.11
C GLY A 78 1.94 9.75 11.12
N ARG A 79 3.12 9.44 11.66
CA ARG A 79 4.34 9.26 10.88
C ARG A 79 4.69 7.77 10.79
N ILE A 80 5.21 7.37 9.65
CA ILE A 80 5.89 6.10 9.49
C ILE A 80 7.32 6.29 9.97
N GLU A 81 7.77 5.45 10.88
CA GLU A 81 9.14 5.39 11.37
C GLU A 81 9.80 4.12 10.84
N TRP A 82 11.04 4.22 10.40
CA TRP A 82 11.81 3.06 9.96
C TRP A 82 13.20 3.02 10.61
N ARG A 83 13.67 1.79 10.77
CA ARG A 83 15.04 1.48 11.19
C ARG A 83 15.59 0.40 10.28
N THR A 84 16.66 0.73 9.57
CA THR A 84 17.37 -0.19 8.68
C THR A 84 18.63 -0.70 9.38
N ALA A 85 18.83 -2.01 9.41
CA ALA A 85 20.03 -2.60 9.98
C ALA A 85 21.22 -2.45 9.02
N PHE A 86 22.34 -1.93 9.52
CA PHE A 86 23.53 -1.68 8.69
C PHE A 86 24.30 -2.97 8.36
N TRP A 87 24.49 -3.86 9.36
CA TRP A 87 25.30 -5.06 9.20
C TRP A 87 24.86 -6.07 8.14
N PRO A 88 23.54 -6.33 7.95
CA PRO A 88 23.08 -7.26 6.90
C PRO A 88 23.46 -6.84 5.49
N LEU A 89 23.75 -5.55 5.25
CA LEU A 89 24.15 -5.06 3.93
C LEU A 89 25.44 -5.67 3.42
N PHE A 90 26.40 -5.96 4.31
CA PHE A 90 27.64 -6.62 3.94
C PHE A 90 27.42 -8.04 3.41
N THR A 91 26.28 -8.65 3.72
CA THR A 91 25.88 -9.95 3.18
C THR A 91 24.89 -9.85 2.01
N GLY A 92 24.71 -8.64 1.44
CA GLY A 92 23.75 -8.38 0.36
C GLY A 92 22.27 -8.49 0.79
N ARG A 93 21.99 -8.23 2.07
CA ARG A 93 20.66 -8.26 2.65
C ARG A 93 20.30 -6.90 3.23
N VAL A 94 19.09 -6.46 3.00
CA VAL A 94 18.50 -5.26 3.64
C VAL A 94 17.48 -5.75 4.65
N GLN A 95 17.62 -5.35 5.89
CA GLN A 95 16.63 -5.60 6.94
C GLN A 95 16.13 -4.26 7.46
N MET A 96 14.83 -4.02 7.32
CA MET A 96 14.17 -2.79 7.75
C MET A 96 13.01 -3.15 8.69
N ARG A 97 12.93 -2.46 9.81
CA ARG A 97 11.75 -2.46 10.67
C ARG A 97 11.00 -1.16 10.45
N MET A 98 9.70 -1.29 10.25
CA MET A 98 8.82 -0.15 10.00
C MET A 98 7.67 -0.19 10.99
N ARG A 99 7.31 0.98 11.52
CA ARG A 99 6.19 1.17 12.43
C ARG A 99 5.45 2.44 12.07
N GLN A 100 4.15 2.42 12.20
CA GLN A 100 3.32 3.61 12.09
C GLN A 100 2.61 3.82 13.44
N THR A 101 2.82 4.98 14.05
CA THR A 101 2.52 5.21 15.47
C THR A 101 1.03 5.19 15.82
N GLN A 102 0.14 5.46 14.88
CA GLN A 102 -1.30 5.60 15.17
C GLN A 102 -2.16 4.48 14.58
N ALA A 103 -1.79 3.96 13.41
CA ALA A 103 -2.62 3.00 12.69
C ALA A 103 -2.12 1.55 12.81
N MET A 104 -0.84 1.32 13.15
CA MET A 104 -0.25 -0.02 13.23
C MET A 104 0.06 -0.39 14.68
N PRO A 105 -0.56 -1.45 15.24
CA PRO A 105 -0.27 -1.89 16.60
C PRO A 105 1.16 -2.44 16.73
N ASP A 106 1.63 -3.17 15.71
CA ASP A 106 2.92 -3.85 15.71
C ASP A 106 3.84 -3.34 14.60
N ALA A 107 5.14 -3.43 14.86
CA ALA A 107 6.15 -3.13 13.86
C ALA A 107 6.27 -4.27 12.85
N ILE A 108 6.32 -3.94 11.57
CA ILE A 108 6.59 -4.89 10.49
C ILE A 108 8.08 -4.96 10.20
N THR A 109 8.52 -6.13 9.76
CA THR A 109 9.90 -6.36 9.31
C THR A 109 9.91 -6.66 7.82
N ILE A 110 10.73 -5.92 7.09
CA ILE A 110 10.98 -6.12 5.66
C ILE A 110 12.41 -6.64 5.52
N ASN A 111 12.57 -7.82 4.92
CA ASN A 111 13.88 -8.36 4.56
C ASN A 111 13.94 -8.45 3.03
N ALA A 112 14.95 -7.83 2.44
CA ALA A 112 15.17 -7.87 1.01
C ALA A 112 16.59 -8.37 0.70
N SER A 113 16.74 -9.08 -0.41
CA SER A 113 18.00 -9.59 -0.93
C SER A 113 17.95 -9.62 -2.46
N LEU A 114 19.07 -9.93 -3.11
CA LEU A 114 19.11 -10.13 -4.58
C LEU A 114 18.22 -11.29 -5.07
N ARG A 115 17.79 -12.19 -4.17
CA ARG A 115 16.94 -13.35 -4.50
C ARG A 115 15.45 -13.08 -4.29
N GLY A 116 15.08 -12.04 -3.59
CA GLY A 116 13.71 -11.70 -3.27
C GLY A 116 13.55 -10.90 -1.99
N ALA A 117 12.31 -10.67 -1.62
CA ALA A 117 11.96 -9.92 -0.41
C ALA A 117 10.89 -10.64 0.40
N THR A 118 10.88 -10.40 1.70
CA THR A 118 9.82 -10.86 2.62
C THR A 118 9.34 -9.69 3.46
N VAL A 119 8.03 -9.64 3.69
CA VAL A 119 7.40 -8.67 4.59
C VAL A 119 6.64 -9.48 5.64
N SER A 120 6.87 -9.21 6.91
CA SER A 120 6.17 -9.90 7.99
C SER A 120 4.67 -9.56 7.99
N ALA A 121 3.87 -10.48 8.50
CA ALA A 121 2.47 -10.23 8.78
C ALA A 121 2.28 -8.95 9.60
N GLY A 122 1.16 -8.29 9.40
CA GLY A 122 0.83 -7.06 10.09
C GLY A 122 -0.63 -6.67 9.92
N ALA A 123 -1.01 -5.63 10.62
CA ALA A 123 -2.32 -5.04 10.49
C ALA A 123 -2.26 -3.52 10.67
N MET A 124 -3.22 -2.82 10.06
CA MET A 124 -3.41 -1.39 10.25
C MET A 124 -4.89 -1.04 10.26
N ALA A 125 -5.23 -0.01 11.00
CA ALA A 125 -6.60 0.53 11.06
C ALA A 125 -6.57 1.99 10.64
N VAL A 126 -7.44 2.34 9.70
CA VAL A 126 -7.52 3.69 9.14
C VAL A 126 -8.97 4.09 8.92
N PRO A 127 -9.34 5.38 8.96
CA PRO A 127 -10.69 5.80 8.59
C PRO A 127 -10.93 5.62 7.08
N ALA A 128 -12.18 5.29 6.70
CA ALA A 128 -12.54 5.07 5.28
C ALA A 128 -12.36 6.32 4.41
N SER A 129 -12.35 7.51 5.00
CA SER A 129 -12.06 8.77 4.29
C SER A 129 -10.70 8.78 3.60
N LEU A 130 -9.75 7.96 4.03
CA LEU A 130 -8.45 7.80 3.36
C LEU A 130 -8.57 7.10 2.00
N LEU A 131 -9.62 6.30 1.77
CA LEU A 131 -9.86 5.63 0.49
C LEU A 131 -10.14 6.62 -0.65
N VAL A 132 -10.57 7.85 -0.33
CA VAL A 132 -10.74 8.93 -1.31
C VAL A 132 -9.44 9.17 -2.10
N GLY A 133 -8.30 9.03 -1.45
CA GLY A 133 -6.98 9.12 -2.07
C GLY A 133 -6.64 8.01 -3.08
N LEU A 134 -7.47 6.96 -3.20
CA LEU A 134 -7.31 5.90 -4.19
C LEU A 134 -8.03 6.21 -5.52
N GLY A 135 -8.80 7.33 -5.59
CA GLY A 135 -9.51 7.73 -6.80
C GLY A 135 -10.89 7.11 -6.95
N THR A 136 -11.38 7.04 -8.20
CA THR A 136 -12.71 6.49 -8.51
C THR A 136 -12.77 4.97 -8.26
N PRO A 137 -13.86 4.43 -7.66
CA PRO A 137 -15.11 5.14 -7.30
C PRO A 137 -15.12 5.77 -5.89
N PHE A 138 -14.07 5.61 -5.11
CA PHE A 138 -14.05 5.99 -3.68
C PHE A 138 -14.21 7.49 -3.44
N ASN A 139 -13.63 8.32 -4.32
CA ASN A 139 -13.74 9.77 -4.23
C ASN A 139 -15.17 10.28 -4.52
N THR A 140 -15.93 9.58 -5.38
CA THR A 140 -17.30 9.94 -5.73
C THR A 140 -18.28 9.53 -4.62
N LEU A 141 -18.03 8.40 -3.98
CA LEU A 141 -18.92 7.84 -2.96
C LEU A 141 -18.76 8.53 -1.61
N ASP A 142 -17.64 9.23 -1.35
CA ASP A 142 -17.32 9.89 -0.07
C ASP A 142 -17.62 8.97 1.13
N LEU A 143 -16.90 7.84 1.15
CA LEU A 143 -17.15 6.78 2.11
C LEU A 143 -16.68 7.16 3.52
N GLN A 144 -17.49 6.84 4.50
CA GLN A 144 -17.20 6.96 5.92
C GLN A 144 -17.30 5.58 6.56
N GLY A 145 -16.53 5.33 7.60
CA GLY A 145 -16.46 4.05 8.31
C GLY A 145 -15.04 3.74 8.76
N ASP A 146 -14.85 2.57 9.35
CA ASP A 146 -13.56 2.10 9.84
C ASP A 146 -13.00 1.02 8.92
N VAL A 147 -11.81 1.26 8.38
CA VAL A 147 -11.09 0.31 7.54
C VAL A 147 -10.03 -0.39 8.36
N ARG A 148 -10.05 -1.72 8.35
CA ARG A 148 -9.00 -2.58 8.89
C ARG A 148 -8.36 -3.36 7.76
N ILE A 149 -7.05 -3.25 7.65
CA ILE A 149 -6.26 -3.97 6.66
C ILE A 149 -5.34 -4.90 7.43
N GLY A 150 -5.44 -6.19 7.19
CA GLY A 150 -4.54 -7.19 7.73
C GLY A 150 -3.84 -7.94 6.61
N TRP A 151 -2.61 -8.33 6.79
CA TRP A 151 -1.88 -9.14 5.81
C TRP A 151 -1.07 -10.24 6.48
N SER A 152 -0.94 -11.36 5.77
CA SER A 152 -0.05 -12.47 6.13
C SER A 152 1.40 -12.13 5.80
N ASP A 153 2.31 -13.04 6.09
CA ASP A 153 3.68 -12.92 5.59
C ASP A 153 3.69 -12.91 4.05
N TRP A 154 4.29 -11.87 3.48
CA TRP A 154 4.48 -11.74 2.03
C TRP A 154 5.87 -12.20 1.63
N ARG A 155 5.92 -12.92 0.51
CA ARG A 155 7.17 -13.40 -0.10
C ARG A 155 7.17 -13.05 -1.57
N LEU A 156 8.24 -12.40 -2.01
CA LEU A 156 8.46 -11.98 -3.40
C LEU A 156 9.73 -12.65 -3.90
N PHE A 157 9.63 -13.42 -4.99
CA PHE A 157 10.75 -14.09 -5.64
C PHE A 157 10.68 -13.83 -7.14
N GLY A 158 11.58 -12.99 -7.67
CA GLY A 158 11.49 -12.57 -9.06
C GLY A 158 10.18 -11.83 -9.35
N GLN A 159 9.33 -12.42 -10.18
CA GLN A 159 8.00 -11.92 -10.51
C GLN A 159 6.87 -12.60 -9.71
N ASP A 160 7.21 -13.62 -8.94
CA ASP A 160 6.23 -14.36 -8.15
C ASP A 160 6.00 -13.69 -6.79
N VAL A 161 4.73 -13.51 -6.46
CA VAL A 161 4.28 -12.90 -5.21
C VAL A 161 3.37 -13.86 -4.46
N PHE A 162 3.65 -14.07 -3.18
CA PHE A 162 2.86 -14.96 -2.32
C PHE A 162 2.46 -14.20 -1.06
N GLY A 163 1.19 -14.24 -0.73
CA GLY A 163 0.66 -13.59 0.47
C GLY A 163 -0.84 -13.36 0.36
N GLN A 164 -1.42 -12.94 1.46
CA GLN A 164 -2.85 -12.62 1.55
C GLN A 164 -3.01 -11.24 2.21
N LEU A 165 -3.91 -10.45 1.66
CA LEU A 165 -4.35 -9.19 2.25
C LEU A 165 -5.85 -9.26 2.48
N THR A 166 -6.29 -8.95 3.67
CA THR A 166 -7.71 -8.85 4.02
C THR A 166 -8.03 -7.42 4.40
N MET A 167 -8.96 -6.82 3.68
CA MET A 167 -9.50 -5.50 4.02
C MET A 167 -10.93 -5.68 4.51
N THR A 168 -11.23 -5.14 5.68
CA THR A 168 -12.59 -5.10 6.23
C THR A 168 -12.97 -3.64 6.44
N ILE A 169 -14.11 -3.24 5.90
CA ILE A 169 -14.67 -1.91 6.08
C ILE A 169 -15.95 -2.07 6.89
N ASN A 170 -15.96 -1.49 8.09
CA ASN A 170 -17.10 -1.60 9.00
C ASN A 170 -17.98 -0.35 8.92
N ASP A 171 -19.30 -0.60 9.01
CA ASP A 171 -20.35 0.42 9.12
C ASP A 171 -20.21 1.54 8.07
N VAL A 172 -20.00 1.09 6.82
CA VAL A 172 -19.82 1.99 5.67
C VAL A 172 -21.05 2.86 5.50
N SER A 173 -20.84 4.14 5.40
CA SER A 173 -21.85 5.14 5.04
C SER A 173 -21.33 5.97 3.89
N SER A 174 -22.23 6.50 3.07
CA SER A 174 -21.91 7.41 1.97
C SER A 174 -22.74 8.68 2.10
N ARG A 175 -22.16 9.82 1.72
CA ARG A 175 -22.88 11.10 1.73
C ARG A 175 -23.98 11.17 0.69
N ILE A 176 -23.86 10.41 -0.38
CA ILE A 176 -24.85 10.37 -1.47
C ILE A 176 -26.00 9.40 -1.18
N SER A 177 -25.95 8.59 -0.10
CA SER A 177 -26.98 7.66 0.30
C SER A 177 -27.77 8.17 1.50
N ILE A 178 -29.10 7.98 1.44
CA ILE A 178 -30.01 8.23 2.56
C ILE A 178 -29.90 7.10 3.59
N VAL A 179 -29.60 5.89 3.12
CA VAL A 179 -29.47 4.69 3.96
C VAL A 179 -28.12 4.69 4.65
N LYS A 180 -28.12 4.64 5.97
CA LYS A 180 -26.91 4.64 6.80
C LYS A 180 -27.07 3.72 8.00
N PRO A 181 -26.16 2.78 8.24
CA PRO A 181 -25.04 2.39 7.37
C PRO A 181 -25.51 1.60 6.14
N LEU A 182 -24.71 1.62 5.07
CA LEU A 182 -24.88 0.79 3.88
C LEU A 182 -24.56 -0.67 4.16
N GLY A 183 -23.54 -0.91 4.98
CA GLY A 183 -23.11 -2.24 5.35
C GLY A 183 -21.68 -2.32 5.86
N SER A 184 -21.24 -3.55 6.11
CA SER A 184 -19.85 -3.89 6.38
C SER A 184 -19.39 -4.93 5.36
N TYR A 185 -18.20 -4.74 4.84
CA TYR A 185 -17.69 -5.51 3.70
C TYR A 185 -16.32 -6.07 4.00
N ARG A 186 -16.03 -7.21 3.37
CA ARG A 186 -14.69 -7.83 3.41
C ARG A 186 -14.21 -8.08 2.00
N ALA A 187 -12.98 -7.63 1.71
CA ALA A 187 -12.25 -7.96 0.52
C ALA A 187 -11.02 -8.77 0.90
N VAL A 188 -10.80 -9.91 0.24
CA VAL A 188 -9.64 -10.77 0.43
C VAL A 188 -8.89 -10.85 -0.89
N TRP A 189 -7.67 -10.35 -0.89
CA TRP A 189 -6.76 -10.50 -2.02
C TRP A 189 -5.70 -11.54 -1.70
N GLN A 190 -5.61 -12.56 -2.54
CA GLN A 190 -4.65 -13.65 -2.39
C GLN A 190 -3.73 -13.70 -3.60
N ALA A 191 -2.43 -13.59 -3.37
CA ALA A 191 -1.40 -13.70 -4.37
C ALA A 191 -0.77 -15.09 -4.31
N GLN A 192 -0.67 -15.77 -5.47
CA GLN A 192 -0.12 -17.13 -5.64
C GLN A 192 0.76 -17.18 -6.87
N GLY A 193 2.02 -16.73 -6.72
CA GLY A 193 2.96 -16.60 -7.83
C GLY A 193 2.59 -15.47 -8.78
N ALA A 194 2.47 -15.76 -10.06
CA ALA A 194 2.10 -14.80 -11.10
C ALA A 194 0.59 -14.49 -11.13
N ASN A 195 -0.21 -15.23 -10.38
CA ASN A 195 -1.67 -15.07 -10.35
C ASN A 195 -2.12 -14.53 -9.00
N SER A 196 -3.23 -13.79 -9.01
CA SER A 196 -3.89 -13.37 -7.78
C SER A 196 -5.41 -13.38 -7.94
N THR A 197 -6.09 -13.55 -6.82
CA THR A 197 -7.55 -13.50 -6.75
C THR A 197 -8.01 -12.43 -5.78
N LEU A 198 -9.18 -11.89 -6.01
CA LEU A 198 -9.85 -10.93 -5.14
C LEU A 198 -11.28 -11.42 -4.89
N ASP A 199 -11.61 -11.66 -3.65
CA ASP A 199 -12.96 -12.03 -3.21
C ASP A 199 -13.57 -10.88 -2.40
N LEU A 200 -14.74 -10.39 -2.83
CA LEU A 200 -15.52 -9.37 -2.15
C LEU A 200 -16.78 -10.01 -1.57
N SER A 201 -17.06 -9.75 -0.31
CA SER A 201 -18.25 -10.26 0.37
C SER A 201 -18.84 -9.25 1.35
N THR A 202 -20.14 -9.32 1.54
CA THR A 202 -20.85 -8.53 2.54
C THR A 202 -20.89 -9.30 3.87
N LEU A 203 -20.54 -8.62 4.95
CA LEU A 203 -20.63 -9.15 6.31
C LEU A 203 -21.99 -8.84 6.93
N LYS A 204 -22.49 -7.64 6.75
CA LYS A 204 -23.79 -7.17 7.26
C LYS A 204 -24.27 -5.93 6.52
N GLY A 205 -25.56 -5.65 6.54
CA GLY A 205 -26.15 -4.39 6.05
C GLY A 205 -27.12 -4.56 4.91
N PRO A 206 -27.85 -3.50 4.55
CA PRO A 206 -28.92 -3.54 3.53
C PRO A 206 -28.39 -3.51 2.08
N LEU A 207 -27.14 -3.16 1.84
CA LEU A 207 -26.48 -3.24 0.52
C LEU A 207 -25.57 -4.47 0.49
N PHE A 208 -25.93 -5.45 -0.30
CA PHE A 208 -25.14 -6.67 -0.50
C PHE A 208 -24.20 -6.48 -1.69
N LEU A 209 -22.91 -6.68 -1.45
CA LEU A 209 -21.85 -6.68 -2.47
C LEU A 209 -21.16 -8.04 -2.43
N GLU A 210 -21.10 -8.69 -3.57
CA GLU A 210 -20.38 -9.94 -3.77
C GLU A 210 -19.61 -9.86 -5.08
N GLY A 211 -18.42 -10.44 -5.13
CA GLY A 211 -17.65 -10.46 -6.37
C GLY A 211 -16.40 -11.28 -6.25
N HIS A 212 -15.95 -11.74 -7.41
CA HIS A 212 -14.72 -12.50 -7.58
C HIS A 212 -13.91 -11.91 -8.73
N GLY A 213 -12.62 -11.71 -8.51
CA GLY A 213 -11.69 -11.23 -9.51
C GLY A 213 -10.50 -12.15 -9.65
N THR A 214 -9.96 -12.24 -10.86
CA THR A 214 -8.72 -12.95 -11.16
C THR A 214 -7.79 -12.01 -11.90
N PHE A 215 -6.51 -12.07 -11.54
CA PHE A 215 -5.46 -11.24 -12.14
C PHE A 215 -4.29 -12.16 -12.49
N ALA A 216 -3.99 -12.26 -13.78
CA ALA A 216 -2.95 -13.12 -14.32
C ALA A 216 -2.15 -12.35 -15.38
N GLY A 217 -0.94 -11.91 -15.06
CA GLY A 217 -0.12 -11.11 -15.96
C GLY A 217 -0.81 -9.80 -16.38
N HIS A 218 -1.16 -9.68 -17.67
CA HIS A 218 -1.87 -8.53 -18.23
C HIS A 218 -3.39 -8.72 -18.30
N ALA A 219 -3.89 -9.89 -17.98
CA ALA A 219 -5.32 -10.17 -17.96
C ALA A 219 -5.87 -9.93 -16.56
N SER A 220 -6.88 -9.07 -16.47
CA SER A 220 -7.64 -8.84 -15.26
C SER A 220 -9.13 -9.00 -15.56
N SER A 221 -9.84 -9.69 -14.70
CA SER A 221 -11.29 -9.79 -14.77
C SER A 221 -11.87 -9.71 -13.38
N PHE A 222 -12.91 -8.93 -13.22
CA PHE A 222 -13.71 -8.89 -12.00
C PHE A 222 -15.18 -9.01 -12.37
N THR A 223 -15.87 -9.92 -11.70
CA THR A 223 -17.31 -10.14 -11.86
C THR A 223 -17.95 -10.13 -10.50
N GLY A 224 -19.02 -9.38 -10.35
CA GLY A 224 -19.71 -9.30 -9.08
C GLY A 224 -21.15 -8.80 -9.25
N THR A 225 -21.83 -8.73 -8.12
CA THR A 225 -23.19 -8.19 -8.02
C THR A 225 -23.32 -7.25 -6.83
N ALA A 226 -24.13 -6.23 -7.01
CA ALA A 226 -24.60 -5.41 -5.91
C ALA A 226 -26.12 -5.51 -5.85
N ARG A 227 -26.67 -5.81 -4.66
CA ARG A 227 -28.10 -5.99 -4.43
C ARG A 227 -28.55 -5.22 -3.19
N ALA A 228 -29.66 -4.54 -3.30
CA ALA A 228 -30.33 -3.94 -2.15
C ALA A 228 -31.23 -4.94 -1.43
N ASP A 229 -31.31 -4.81 -0.11
CA ASP A 229 -32.39 -5.43 0.67
C ASP A 229 -33.76 -4.95 0.16
N ASP A 230 -34.76 -5.83 0.18
CA ASP A 230 -36.09 -5.52 -0.32
C ASP A 230 -36.74 -4.31 0.37
N ALA A 231 -36.50 -4.14 1.67
CA ALA A 231 -36.97 -3.00 2.45
C ALA A 231 -36.31 -1.66 2.09
N GLN A 232 -35.13 -1.68 1.48
CA GLN A 232 -34.37 -0.48 1.15
C GLN A 232 -34.13 -0.31 -0.37
N ARG A 233 -34.81 -1.10 -1.21
CA ARG A 233 -34.62 -1.15 -2.66
C ARG A 233 -34.78 0.22 -3.31
N GLU A 234 -35.85 0.94 -2.98
CA GLU A 234 -36.11 2.27 -3.55
C GLU A 234 -35.07 3.30 -3.10
N ASN A 235 -34.70 3.28 -1.83
CA ASN A 235 -33.73 4.21 -1.25
C ASN A 235 -32.30 3.98 -1.78
N LEU A 236 -31.98 2.77 -2.21
CA LEU A 236 -30.67 2.39 -2.75
C LEU A 236 -30.62 2.37 -4.29
N ALA A 237 -31.75 2.58 -4.98
CA ALA A 237 -31.82 2.52 -6.43
C ALA A 237 -30.84 3.47 -7.13
N GLY A 238 -30.73 4.71 -6.65
CA GLY A 238 -29.79 5.70 -7.18
C GLY A 238 -28.33 5.27 -7.00
N LEU A 239 -27.98 4.70 -5.85
CA LEU A 239 -26.63 4.21 -5.56
C LEU A 239 -26.29 2.99 -6.44
N LEU A 240 -27.22 2.05 -6.58
CA LEU A 240 -27.05 0.87 -7.44
C LEU A 240 -26.78 1.25 -8.90
N ASN A 241 -27.50 2.22 -9.43
CA ASN A 241 -27.31 2.70 -10.80
C ASN A 241 -25.93 3.35 -11.03
N LEU A 242 -25.29 3.87 -9.97
CA LEU A 242 -23.93 4.39 -10.03
C LEU A 242 -22.87 3.28 -9.93
N LEU A 243 -23.20 2.16 -9.30
CA LEU A 243 -22.27 1.05 -9.07
C LEU A 243 -22.13 0.13 -10.28
N GLY A 244 -23.20 -0.06 -11.08
CA GLY A 244 -23.13 -0.99 -12.20
C GLY A 244 -24.37 -1.02 -13.08
N HIS A 245 -24.44 -2.01 -13.96
CA HIS A 245 -25.51 -2.18 -14.92
C HIS A 245 -26.66 -3.03 -14.31
N PRO A 246 -27.94 -2.57 -14.41
CA PRO A 246 -29.08 -3.31 -13.90
C PRO A 246 -29.24 -4.68 -14.59
N ILE A 247 -29.36 -5.74 -13.78
CA ILE A 247 -29.60 -7.13 -14.21
C ILE A 247 -30.90 -7.70 -13.66
N GLY A 248 -31.56 -6.99 -12.73
CA GLY A 248 -32.82 -7.38 -12.12
C GLY A 248 -33.32 -6.33 -11.13
N PRO A 249 -34.52 -6.53 -10.55
CA PRO A 249 -35.09 -5.62 -9.55
C PRO A 249 -34.14 -5.45 -8.35
N GLY A 250 -33.61 -4.24 -8.15
CA GLY A 250 -32.69 -3.94 -7.05
C GLY A 250 -31.34 -4.66 -7.10
N THR A 251 -30.93 -5.15 -8.28
CA THR A 251 -29.66 -5.84 -8.47
C THR A 251 -28.93 -5.31 -9.70
N VAL A 252 -27.65 -5.05 -9.56
CA VAL A 252 -26.76 -4.61 -10.66
C VAL A 252 -25.53 -5.49 -10.76
N SER A 253 -25.01 -5.61 -11.98
CA SER A 253 -23.76 -6.31 -12.27
C SER A 253 -22.58 -5.35 -12.09
N LEU A 254 -21.51 -5.85 -11.47
CA LEU A 254 -20.21 -5.20 -11.33
C LEU A 254 -19.23 -5.95 -12.23
N THR A 255 -18.79 -5.34 -13.33
CA THR A 255 -17.81 -5.93 -14.27
C THR A 255 -16.76 -4.89 -14.63
N PHE A 256 -15.47 -5.28 -14.47
CA PHE A 256 -14.32 -4.45 -14.78
C PHE A 256 -13.25 -5.26 -15.49
#